data_6e9525fac20acf2ec12904d62089ddf7
#
_entry.id   6e9525fac20acf2ec12904d62089ddf7
#
_cell.length_a   1.000
_cell.length_b   1.000
_cell.length_c   1.000
_cell.angle_alpha   90.00
_cell.angle_beta   90.00
_cell.angle_gamma   90.00
#
_symmetry.space_group_name_H-M   'P 1'
#
loop_
_entity.id
_entity.type
_entity.pdbx_description
1 polymer ?
#
loop_
_entity_poly.entity_id
_entity_poly.type
_entity_poly.pdbx_seq_one_letter_code
_entity_poly.pdbx_strand_id
1 'polypeptide(L)'
;MNRISAGSLSRRSFLAQAAALAAAGSLARPALGGTGQGIPPVDATFLFVADVHACRMASGLSPNCQQEGKTDAALLRSVAALNAIGEKDWPAEINGIATGLRSAGSRIGAPLGLVVGGDMTDDGGGQVTQPSEGTQLLQFSQRYQQGVGPDRVHMPVYVGLGNHDLDQNGPPNHVDWYRREMRDYVEINHRAGVFFKPPVPATSYDVDTDCYSWDWGGLHLVQTHRFAGDAGHGAVSSLPWLEQDLATYAADRRPVILYQHYGWDVFSTERWNAAKRTFDDDGTGPPHWWSEADRQALLAALKGYNVVGIFHGHQHETPMIYRRDGLDLFKPKAAYMGGFALARVTSDSMDVVLGEATGDNGEVAFTNAFSKRLSF
;
A
#
# COMPACT_ATOMS: atom_id res chain seq x y z
N MET A 1 19.71 -22.29 -53.96
CA MET A 1 18.80 -21.39 -53.23
C MET A 1 18.69 -21.88 -51.78
N ASN A 2 19.53 -21.35 -50.91
CA ASN A 2 19.56 -21.71 -49.50
C ASN A 2 18.61 -20.76 -48.72
N ARG A 3 17.58 -21.36 -48.12
CA ARG A 3 16.73 -20.63 -47.15
C ARG A 3 17.43 -20.55 -45.80
N ILE A 4 17.74 -19.36 -45.36
CA ILE A 4 18.20 -19.07 -43.99
C ILE A 4 16.93 -19.05 -43.12
N SER A 5 16.83 -20.00 -42.17
CA SER A 5 15.77 -20.01 -41.16
C SER A 5 16.12 -18.99 -40.08
N ALA A 6 15.30 -17.99 -39.90
CA ALA A 6 15.37 -17.09 -38.78
C ALA A 6 14.94 -17.82 -37.50
N GLY A 7 15.90 -18.16 -36.67
CA GLY A 7 15.62 -18.69 -35.32
C GLY A 7 15.01 -17.63 -34.44
N SER A 8 13.81 -17.89 -33.91
CA SER A 8 13.15 -17.02 -32.92
C SER A 8 13.93 -17.05 -31.60
N LEU A 9 14.54 -15.94 -31.24
CA LEU A 9 15.10 -15.75 -29.91
C LEU A 9 13.97 -15.67 -28.88
N SER A 10 13.97 -16.57 -27.92
CA SER A 10 12.98 -16.54 -26.84
C SER A 10 13.25 -15.35 -25.91
N ARG A 11 12.21 -14.79 -25.28
CA ARG A 11 12.32 -13.70 -24.28
C ARG A 11 13.31 -14.04 -23.17
N ARG A 12 13.45 -15.31 -22.79
CA ARG A 12 14.44 -15.79 -21.80
C ARG A 12 15.87 -15.61 -22.26
N SER A 13 16.17 -15.78 -23.54
CA SER A 13 17.53 -15.58 -24.08
C SER A 13 17.93 -14.10 -24.11
N PHE A 14 16.97 -13.20 -24.31
CA PHE A 14 17.21 -11.75 -24.28
C PHE A 14 17.49 -11.26 -22.86
N LEU A 15 16.72 -11.75 -21.87
CA LEU A 15 16.93 -11.40 -20.44
C LEU A 15 18.24 -11.97 -19.88
N ALA A 16 18.64 -13.17 -20.29
CA ALA A 16 19.92 -13.75 -19.88
C ALA A 16 21.14 -12.99 -20.42
N GLN A 17 21.05 -12.43 -21.63
CA GLN A 17 22.13 -11.59 -22.19
C GLN A 17 22.19 -10.19 -21.55
N ALA A 18 21.02 -9.62 -21.15
CA ALA A 18 21.01 -8.37 -20.39
C ALA A 18 21.58 -8.53 -18.97
N ALA A 19 21.34 -9.66 -18.31
CA ALA A 19 21.90 -9.96 -16.99
C ALA A 19 23.44 -10.16 -17.03
N ALA A 20 23.99 -10.74 -18.11
CA ALA A 20 25.44 -10.93 -18.26
C ALA A 20 26.21 -9.61 -18.49
N LEU A 21 25.57 -8.60 -19.07
CA LEU A 21 26.16 -7.26 -19.22
C LEU A 21 26.07 -6.43 -17.92
N ALA A 22 25.08 -6.68 -17.08
CA ALA A 22 24.95 -6.01 -15.78
C ALA A 22 25.97 -6.50 -14.73
N ALA A 23 26.42 -7.77 -14.83
CA ALA A 23 27.41 -8.34 -13.91
C ALA A 23 28.85 -7.82 -14.11
N ALA A 24 29.15 -7.20 -15.25
CA ALA A 24 30.49 -6.65 -15.53
C ALA A 24 30.64 -5.18 -15.07
N GLY A 25 29.61 -4.55 -14.54
CA GLY A 25 29.58 -3.15 -14.15
C GLY A 25 29.43 -2.89 -12.65
N SER A 26 29.77 -3.85 -11.78
CA SER A 26 29.87 -3.60 -10.33
C SER A 26 31.11 -2.73 -10.04
N LEU A 27 31.07 -1.49 -10.48
CA LEU A 27 31.87 -0.44 -9.86
C LEU A 27 31.29 -0.25 -8.46
N ALA A 28 32.04 -0.65 -7.45
CA ALA A 28 31.78 -0.32 -6.07
C ALA A 28 31.43 1.17 -6.02
N ARG A 29 30.16 1.48 -5.73
CA ARG A 29 29.80 2.83 -5.32
C ARG A 29 30.64 3.12 -4.09
N PRO A 30 31.43 4.21 -4.06
CA PRO A 30 32.07 4.61 -2.84
C PRO A 30 30.95 4.71 -1.81
N ALA A 31 31.10 4.01 -0.68
CA ALA A 31 30.35 4.34 0.51
C ALA A 31 30.55 5.84 0.70
N LEU A 32 29.53 6.63 0.44
CA LEU A 32 29.49 8.03 0.83
C LEU A 32 29.49 7.99 2.36
N GLY A 33 30.70 7.99 2.90
CA GLY A 33 30.91 8.27 4.32
C GLY A 33 30.20 9.60 4.59
N GLY A 34 29.11 9.52 5.33
CA GLY A 34 28.29 10.66 5.66
C GLY A 34 29.14 11.70 6.38
N THR A 35 29.58 12.70 5.64
CA THR A 35 29.97 13.96 6.25
C THR A 35 28.70 14.56 6.80
N GLY A 36 28.49 14.51 8.09
CA GLY A 36 27.53 15.19 8.97
C GLY A 36 26.47 16.12 8.39
N GLN A 37 25.82 15.76 7.30
CA GLN A 37 24.61 16.43 6.85
C GLN A 37 23.47 15.88 7.72
N GLY A 38 22.89 16.75 8.55
CA GLY A 38 21.73 16.41 9.35
C GLY A 38 20.57 15.87 8.48
N ILE A 39 19.65 15.13 9.10
CA ILE A 39 18.45 14.63 8.42
C ILE A 39 17.77 15.81 7.72
N PRO A 40 17.43 15.69 6.41
CA PRO A 40 16.70 16.76 5.73
C PRO A 40 15.39 17.08 6.46
N PRO A 41 14.93 18.34 6.44
CA PRO A 41 13.66 18.71 7.06
C PRO A 41 12.51 17.85 6.53
N VAL A 42 11.60 17.49 7.41
CA VAL A 42 10.37 16.76 7.07
C VAL A 42 9.20 17.73 7.17
N ASP A 43 8.41 17.81 6.11
CA ASP A 43 7.04 18.35 6.10
C ASP A 43 6.29 17.65 4.97
N ALA A 44 5.71 16.50 5.29
CA ALA A 44 5.04 15.64 4.35
C ALA A 44 3.58 15.43 4.76
N THR A 45 2.65 15.88 3.92
CA THR A 45 1.22 15.58 4.04
C THR A 45 0.86 14.55 2.98
N PHE A 46 0.18 13.47 3.36
CA PHE A 46 -0.20 12.39 2.45
C PHE A 46 -1.52 11.74 2.86
N LEU A 47 -2.10 11.03 1.92
CA LEU A 47 -3.29 10.21 2.12
C LEU A 47 -2.95 8.72 2.10
N PHE A 48 -3.72 7.95 2.85
CA PHE A 48 -3.67 6.49 2.83
C PHE A 48 -5.09 5.94 2.70
N VAL A 49 -5.25 4.95 1.83
CA VAL A 49 -6.47 4.14 1.69
C VAL A 49 -6.08 2.66 1.60
N ALA A 50 -6.99 1.78 1.96
CA ALA A 50 -6.88 0.35 1.73
C ALA A 50 -8.26 -0.19 1.35
N ASP A 51 -8.30 -1.43 0.88
CA ASP A 51 -9.57 -2.11 0.62
C ASP A 51 -10.44 -1.33 -0.39
N VAL A 52 -9.87 -1.04 -1.56
CA VAL A 52 -10.57 -0.35 -2.64
C VAL A 52 -11.61 -1.25 -3.28
N HIS A 53 -11.28 -2.55 -3.40
CA HIS A 53 -12.16 -3.58 -3.95
C HIS A 53 -12.83 -3.17 -5.26
N ALA A 54 -12.04 -2.75 -6.24
CA ALA A 54 -12.56 -2.60 -7.60
C ALA A 54 -13.16 -3.93 -8.06
N CYS A 55 -14.42 -3.93 -8.48
CA CYS A 55 -15.25 -5.14 -8.57
C CYS A 55 -15.93 -5.34 -9.92
N ARG A 56 -15.51 -4.58 -10.93
CA ARG A 56 -16.08 -4.63 -12.27
C ARG A 56 -15.69 -5.92 -13.00
N MET A 57 -16.66 -6.56 -13.61
CA MET A 57 -16.50 -7.69 -14.50
C MET A 57 -16.96 -7.31 -15.92
N ALA A 58 -16.62 -8.09 -16.92
CA ALA A 58 -17.10 -7.90 -18.30
C ALA A 58 -18.64 -7.89 -18.39
N SER A 59 -19.31 -8.67 -17.54
CA SER A 59 -20.78 -8.75 -17.46
C SER A 59 -21.43 -7.78 -16.46
N GLY A 60 -20.69 -6.83 -15.89
CA GLY A 60 -21.18 -5.91 -14.86
C GLY A 60 -20.44 -6.06 -13.54
N LEU A 61 -21.13 -6.01 -12.41
CA LEU A 61 -20.55 -6.27 -11.08
C LEU A 61 -20.77 -7.73 -10.67
N SER A 62 -19.81 -8.29 -9.93
CA SER A 62 -20.03 -9.52 -9.18
C SER A 62 -21.27 -9.35 -8.25
N PRO A 63 -22.16 -10.34 -8.13
CA PRO A 63 -23.34 -10.26 -7.28
C PRO A 63 -23.02 -9.91 -5.82
N ASN A 64 -21.93 -10.45 -5.28
CA ASN A 64 -21.49 -10.15 -3.91
C ASN A 64 -21.08 -8.69 -3.76
N CYS A 65 -20.37 -8.16 -4.73
CA CYS A 65 -19.91 -6.78 -4.72
C CYS A 65 -21.06 -5.77 -4.70
N GLN A 66 -22.12 -6.05 -5.43
CA GLN A 66 -23.28 -5.19 -5.43
C GLN A 66 -23.98 -5.18 -4.06
N GLN A 67 -24.09 -6.33 -3.41
CA GLN A 67 -24.68 -6.44 -2.07
C GLN A 67 -23.84 -5.73 -1.01
N GLU A 68 -22.51 -5.74 -1.14
CA GLU A 68 -21.58 -5.11 -0.22
C GLU A 68 -21.35 -3.63 -0.51
N GLY A 69 -21.93 -3.09 -1.58
CA GLY A 69 -21.76 -1.68 -1.96
C GLY A 69 -20.43 -1.35 -2.65
N LYS A 70 -19.69 -2.36 -3.11
CA LYS A 70 -18.45 -2.20 -3.87
C LYS A 70 -18.73 -1.79 -5.31
N THR A 71 -19.23 -0.58 -5.49
CA THR A 71 -19.69 -0.05 -6.77
C THR A 71 -18.78 1.03 -7.32
N ASP A 72 -18.84 1.28 -8.61
CA ASP A 72 -18.09 2.38 -9.23
C ASP A 72 -18.49 3.75 -8.66
N ALA A 73 -19.77 3.93 -8.30
CA ALA A 73 -20.25 5.14 -7.65
C ALA A 73 -19.59 5.36 -6.27
N ALA A 74 -19.36 4.28 -5.50
CA ALA A 74 -18.62 4.35 -4.24
C ALA A 74 -17.17 4.78 -4.45
N LEU A 75 -16.50 4.22 -5.49
CA LEU A 75 -15.14 4.62 -5.83
C LEU A 75 -15.05 6.08 -6.29
N LEU A 76 -15.99 6.53 -7.11
CA LEU A 76 -16.06 7.94 -7.57
C LEU A 76 -16.27 8.91 -6.42
N ARG A 77 -17.11 8.57 -5.43
CA ARG A 77 -17.31 9.36 -4.21
C ARG A 77 -16.01 9.47 -3.41
N SER A 78 -15.29 8.35 -3.23
CA SER A 78 -13.98 8.36 -2.57
C SER A 78 -12.99 9.23 -3.33
N VAL A 79 -12.89 9.09 -4.64
CA VAL A 79 -12.02 9.92 -5.50
C VAL A 79 -12.34 11.42 -5.35
N ALA A 80 -13.62 11.80 -5.38
CA ALA A 80 -14.03 13.20 -5.19
C ALA A 80 -13.58 13.74 -3.82
N ALA A 81 -13.75 12.97 -2.74
CA ALA A 81 -13.31 13.34 -1.40
C ALA A 81 -11.78 13.50 -1.31
N LEU A 82 -11.02 12.54 -1.84
CA LEU A 82 -9.56 12.59 -1.86
C LEU A 82 -9.02 13.79 -2.64
N ASN A 83 -9.63 14.11 -3.78
CA ASN A 83 -9.23 15.27 -4.60
C ASN A 83 -9.56 16.61 -3.91
N ALA A 84 -10.66 16.68 -3.17
CA ALA A 84 -11.09 17.90 -2.47
C ALA A 84 -10.39 18.11 -1.12
N ILE A 85 -9.66 17.14 -0.61
CA ILE A 85 -9.11 17.17 0.76
C ILE A 85 -8.18 18.37 1.01
N GLY A 86 -7.38 18.75 0.01
CA GLY A 86 -6.44 19.87 0.11
C GLY A 86 -7.12 21.23 0.33
N GLU A 87 -8.41 21.30 0.04
CA GLU A 87 -9.23 22.51 0.26
C GLU A 87 -9.89 22.54 1.65
N LYS A 88 -9.69 21.55 2.46
CA LYS A 88 -10.19 21.48 3.83
C LYS A 88 -9.14 21.96 4.82
N ASP A 89 -9.57 22.21 6.04
CA ASP A 89 -8.68 22.48 7.16
C ASP A 89 -8.55 21.24 8.05
N TRP A 90 -7.41 21.10 8.70
CA TRP A 90 -7.23 20.09 9.74
C TRP A 90 -8.26 20.31 10.85
N PRO A 91 -9.03 19.29 11.25
CA PRO A 91 -10.11 19.47 12.21
C PRO A 91 -9.57 19.92 13.57
N ALA A 92 -10.10 21.01 14.09
CA ALA A 92 -9.82 21.44 15.45
C ALA A 92 -10.60 20.60 16.46
N GLU A 93 -11.78 20.14 16.07
CA GLU A 93 -12.67 19.31 16.87
C GLU A 93 -13.27 18.18 16.04
N ILE A 94 -13.55 17.03 16.67
CA ILE A 94 -14.33 15.93 16.13
C ILE A 94 -15.42 15.61 17.15
N ASN A 95 -16.70 15.65 16.73
CA ASN A 95 -17.86 15.44 17.61
C ASN A 95 -17.84 16.33 18.88
N GLY A 96 -17.38 17.59 18.76
CA GLY A 96 -17.30 18.53 19.87
C GLY A 96 -16.11 18.29 20.82
N ILE A 97 -15.22 17.37 20.49
CA ILE A 97 -14.02 17.09 21.28
C ILE A 97 -12.80 17.64 20.54
N ALA A 98 -11.97 18.45 21.20
CA ALA A 98 -10.75 18.98 20.63
C ALA A 98 -9.81 17.85 20.18
N THR A 99 -9.28 17.92 18.96
CA THR A 99 -8.44 16.86 18.38
C THR A 99 -7.03 16.80 18.97
N GLY A 100 -6.53 17.91 19.47
CA GLY A 100 -5.16 18.04 19.95
C GLY A 100 -4.09 17.98 18.86
N LEU A 101 -4.49 18.02 17.58
CA LEU A 101 -3.55 18.06 16.45
C LEU A 101 -2.72 19.34 16.48
N ARG A 102 -1.45 19.24 16.12
CA ARG A 102 -0.59 20.41 15.95
C ARG A 102 -0.97 21.21 14.71
N SER A 103 -1.51 20.54 13.72
CA SER A 103 -2.00 21.14 12.48
C SER A 103 -3.43 21.70 12.59
N ALA A 104 -4.12 21.56 13.75
CA ALA A 104 -5.52 21.96 13.92
C ALA A 104 -5.81 23.37 13.39
N GLY A 105 -6.86 23.52 12.59
CA GLY A 105 -7.29 24.78 11.99
C GLY A 105 -6.42 25.30 10.85
N SER A 106 -5.29 24.66 10.55
CA SER A 106 -4.49 25.02 9.37
C SER A 106 -5.02 24.34 8.11
N ARG A 107 -4.75 24.94 6.95
CA ARG A 107 -5.09 24.33 5.64
C ARG A 107 -4.32 23.04 5.43
N ILE A 108 -4.98 21.99 4.91
CA ILE A 108 -4.35 20.70 4.59
C ILE A 108 -3.35 20.88 3.45
N GLY A 109 -3.73 21.61 2.40
CA GLY A 109 -2.91 21.79 1.22
C GLY A 109 -2.87 20.53 0.32
N ALA A 110 -2.05 20.57 -0.72
CA ALA A 110 -1.93 19.45 -1.65
C ALA A 110 -1.14 18.31 -1.02
N PRO A 111 -1.71 17.09 -0.88
CA PRO A 111 -0.95 15.93 -0.44
C PRO A 111 0.15 15.56 -1.43
N LEU A 112 1.28 15.08 -0.93
CA LEU A 112 2.41 14.59 -1.75
C LEU A 112 2.07 13.32 -2.53
N GLY A 113 1.12 12.54 -2.04
CA GLY A 113 0.64 11.32 -2.68
C GLY A 113 -0.46 10.64 -1.92
N LEU A 114 -1.04 9.65 -2.58
CA LEU A 114 -1.97 8.67 -2.05
C LEU A 114 -1.27 7.32 -1.96
N VAL A 115 -1.24 6.70 -0.80
CA VAL A 115 -0.72 5.34 -0.62
C VAL A 115 -1.89 4.37 -0.51
N VAL A 116 -1.84 3.28 -1.26
CA VAL A 116 -2.84 2.22 -1.25
C VAL A 116 -2.26 1.02 -0.49
N GLY A 117 -2.92 0.63 0.59
CA GLY A 117 -2.48 -0.43 1.50
C GLY A 117 -3.01 -1.82 1.15
N GLY A 118 -3.23 -2.11 -0.12
CA GLY A 118 -3.70 -3.41 -0.58
C GLY A 118 -5.20 -3.49 -0.86
N ASP A 119 -5.62 -4.65 -1.38
CA ASP A 119 -6.96 -4.95 -1.87
C ASP A 119 -7.45 -3.91 -2.87
N MET A 120 -6.62 -3.72 -3.92
CA MET A 120 -6.98 -2.86 -5.06
C MET A 120 -8.20 -3.41 -5.78
N THR A 121 -8.26 -4.72 -5.91
CA THR A 121 -9.32 -5.47 -6.59
C THR A 121 -10.06 -6.36 -5.60
N ASP A 122 -11.29 -6.76 -5.93
CA ASP A 122 -12.09 -7.63 -5.06
C ASP A 122 -11.64 -9.11 -5.15
N ASP A 123 -11.35 -9.56 -6.34
CA ASP A 123 -10.86 -10.92 -6.61
C ASP A 123 -9.96 -10.95 -7.85
N GLY A 124 -9.45 -9.81 -8.27
CA GLY A 124 -8.61 -9.59 -9.42
C GLY A 124 -9.19 -10.04 -10.74
N GLY A 125 -10.47 -10.30 -10.75
CA GLY A 125 -11.11 -10.99 -11.83
C GLY A 125 -10.98 -12.51 -11.73
N GLY A 126 -10.79 -13.05 -10.51
CA GLY A 126 -10.63 -14.49 -10.27
C GLY A 126 -11.82 -15.35 -10.71
N GLN A 127 -12.98 -14.75 -10.90
CA GLN A 127 -14.13 -15.38 -11.55
C GLN A 127 -14.09 -15.29 -13.07
N VAL A 128 -13.10 -14.63 -13.63
CA VAL A 128 -12.95 -14.40 -15.05
C VAL A 128 -12.37 -15.65 -15.70
N THR A 129 -13.00 -16.11 -16.74
CA THR A 129 -12.57 -17.30 -17.48
C THR A 129 -11.47 -17.00 -18.51
N GLN A 130 -11.18 -15.72 -18.73
CA GLN A 130 -10.23 -15.24 -19.75
C GLN A 130 -9.18 -14.34 -19.12
N PRO A 131 -7.88 -14.64 -19.24
CA PRO A 131 -6.80 -13.84 -18.69
C PRO A 131 -6.77 -12.37 -19.16
N SER A 132 -7.28 -12.08 -20.35
CA SER A 132 -7.27 -10.75 -20.95
C SER A 132 -8.36 -9.80 -20.42
N GLU A 133 -9.23 -10.26 -19.52
CA GLU A 133 -10.36 -9.42 -19.11
C GLU A 133 -9.94 -8.33 -18.15
N GLY A 134 -9.00 -8.53 -17.23
CA GLY A 134 -8.35 -7.52 -16.34
C GLY A 134 -9.26 -6.38 -15.84
N THR A 135 -10.58 -6.61 -15.83
CA THR A 135 -11.57 -5.54 -15.72
C THR A 135 -11.57 -4.86 -14.37
N GLN A 136 -11.22 -5.58 -13.30
CA GLN A 136 -11.13 -5.01 -11.96
C GLN A 136 -9.86 -4.15 -11.81
N LEU A 137 -8.71 -4.64 -12.26
CA LEU A 137 -7.49 -3.83 -12.28
C LEU A 137 -7.62 -2.61 -13.20
N LEU A 138 -8.29 -2.76 -14.34
CA LEU A 138 -8.60 -1.63 -15.22
C LEU A 138 -9.50 -0.60 -14.53
N GLN A 139 -10.53 -1.02 -13.80
CA GLN A 139 -11.38 -0.12 -13.03
C GLN A 139 -10.57 0.58 -11.93
N PHE A 140 -9.75 -0.15 -11.19
CA PHE A 140 -8.84 0.43 -10.20
C PHE A 140 -7.96 1.51 -10.85
N SER A 141 -7.26 1.19 -11.93
CA SER A 141 -6.36 2.13 -12.60
C SER A 141 -7.07 3.35 -13.18
N GLN A 142 -8.31 3.19 -13.64
CA GLN A 142 -9.13 4.31 -14.12
C GLN A 142 -9.51 5.30 -13.00
N ARG A 143 -9.56 4.86 -11.74
CA ARG A 143 -9.92 5.68 -10.57
C ARG A 143 -8.71 6.13 -9.76
N TYR A 144 -7.76 5.22 -9.52
CA TYR A 144 -6.64 5.41 -8.60
C TYR A 144 -5.27 5.56 -9.27
N GLN A 145 -5.21 5.75 -10.58
CA GLN A 145 -3.98 6.23 -11.24
C GLN A 145 -4.05 7.75 -11.40
N GLN A 146 -2.93 8.43 -11.12
CA GLN A 146 -2.88 9.90 -11.24
C GLN A 146 -3.34 10.38 -12.63
N GLY A 147 -4.22 11.37 -12.64
CA GLY A 147 -4.72 11.94 -13.87
C GLY A 147 -5.46 13.27 -13.64
N VAL A 148 -6.28 13.64 -14.60
CA VAL A 148 -7.11 14.83 -14.57
C VAL A 148 -8.58 14.46 -14.74
N GLY A 149 -9.48 15.33 -14.30
CA GLY A 149 -10.92 15.12 -14.37
C GLY A 149 -11.51 14.58 -13.06
N PRO A 150 -12.84 14.53 -12.95
CA PRO A 150 -13.51 14.22 -11.69
C PRO A 150 -13.50 12.72 -11.34
N ASP A 151 -13.10 11.87 -12.27
CA ASP A 151 -13.24 10.42 -12.21
C ASP A 151 -11.96 9.68 -11.78
N ARG A 152 -10.90 10.41 -11.49
CA ARG A 152 -9.61 9.84 -11.02
C ARG A 152 -8.88 10.76 -10.05
N VAL A 153 -7.97 10.19 -9.28
CA VAL A 153 -7.15 10.93 -8.32
C VAL A 153 -6.16 11.86 -9.03
N HIS A 154 -5.90 13.04 -8.44
CA HIS A 154 -5.04 14.08 -9.01
C HIS A 154 -3.61 14.05 -8.51
N MET A 155 -3.28 13.16 -7.57
CA MET A 155 -1.95 13.05 -6.95
C MET A 155 -1.27 11.75 -7.33
N PRO A 156 0.08 11.65 -7.17
CA PRO A 156 0.82 10.40 -7.33
C PRO A 156 0.25 9.28 -6.44
N VAL A 157 0.15 8.05 -6.97
CA VAL A 157 -0.42 6.91 -6.26
C VAL A 157 0.65 5.83 -6.07
N TYR A 158 0.91 5.47 -4.82
CA TYR A 158 1.82 4.43 -4.38
C TYR A 158 1.01 3.17 -4.06
N VAL A 159 1.13 2.14 -4.88
CA VAL A 159 0.23 0.97 -4.80
C VAL A 159 0.82 -0.16 -3.97
N GLY A 160 -0.02 -0.79 -3.14
CA GLY A 160 0.28 -2.01 -2.40
C GLY A 160 -0.70 -3.12 -2.74
N LEU A 161 -0.32 -4.35 -2.42
CA LEU A 161 -1.10 -5.56 -2.66
C LEU A 161 -1.62 -6.13 -1.35
N GLY A 162 -2.90 -6.51 -1.35
CA GLY A 162 -3.53 -7.23 -0.25
C GLY A 162 -3.77 -8.70 -0.58
N ASN A 163 -4.56 -9.37 0.25
CA ASN A 163 -4.88 -10.77 0.02
C ASN A 163 -5.83 -10.97 -1.17
N HIS A 164 -6.74 -10.05 -1.41
CA HIS A 164 -7.60 -10.10 -2.59
C HIS A 164 -6.84 -9.92 -3.90
N ASP A 165 -5.67 -9.30 -3.87
CA ASP A 165 -4.77 -9.17 -5.02
C ASP A 165 -3.85 -10.38 -5.20
N LEU A 166 -3.56 -11.15 -4.14
CA LEU A 166 -2.54 -12.21 -4.15
C LEU A 166 -3.07 -13.62 -3.89
N ASP A 167 -4.14 -13.79 -3.10
CA ASP A 167 -4.58 -15.10 -2.61
C ASP A 167 -5.67 -15.78 -3.45
N GLN A 168 -5.96 -15.27 -4.56
CA GLN A 168 -7.25 -15.46 -5.17
C GLN A 168 -7.79 -16.82 -5.53
N ASN A 169 -9.10 -16.83 -5.46
CA ASN A 169 -10.03 -17.96 -5.56
C ASN A 169 -10.40 -18.34 -7.00
N GLY A 170 -9.69 -17.85 -8.00
CA GLY A 170 -9.88 -18.27 -9.39
C GLY A 170 -9.58 -19.75 -9.60
N PRO A 171 -9.99 -20.32 -10.71
CA PRO A 171 -9.59 -21.69 -11.06
C PRO A 171 -8.08 -21.86 -10.91
N PRO A 172 -7.59 -23.01 -10.39
CA PRO A 172 -6.18 -23.20 -10.05
C PRO A 172 -5.17 -22.84 -11.16
N ASN A 173 -5.57 -22.97 -12.41
CA ASN A 173 -4.76 -22.61 -13.58
C ASN A 173 -4.70 -21.09 -13.89
N HIS A 174 -5.48 -20.26 -13.20
CA HIS A 174 -5.52 -18.80 -13.39
C HIS A 174 -4.85 -18.03 -12.26
N VAL A 175 -4.66 -18.64 -11.11
CA VAL A 175 -4.13 -17.98 -9.90
C VAL A 175 -2.75 -17.37 -10.12
N ASP A 176 -1.82 -18.10 -10.73
CA ASP A 176 -0.46 -17.61 -10.97
C ASP A 176 -0.41 -16.49 -12.00
N TRP A 177 -1.25 -16.54 -13.00
CA TRP A 177 -1.36 -15.48 -13.99
C TRP A 177 -1.84 -14.18 -13.34
N TYR A 178 -2.84 -14.29 -12.53
CA TYR A 178 -3.47 -13.18 -11.85
C TYR A 178 -2.51 -12.44 -10.87
N ARG A 179 -1.82 -13.18 -10.02
CA ARG A 179 -0.77 -12.61 -9.16
C ARG A 179 0.30 -11.89 -9.95
N ARG A 180 0.67 -12.42 -11.11
CA ARG A 180 1.65 -11.79 -11.98
C ARG A 180 1.15 -10.47 -12.51
N GLU A 181 -0.11 -10.37 -12.93
CA GLU A 181 -0.69 -9.12 -13.41
C GLU A 181 -0.66 -8.03 -12.33
N MET A 182 -1.00 -8.37 -11.09
CA MET A 182 -0.95 -7.45 -9.96
C MET A 182 0.48 -7.01 -9.64
N ARG A 183 1.42 -7.93 -9.64
CA ARG A 183 2.83 -7.66 -9.44
C ARG A 183 3.42 -6.83 -10.59
N ASP A 184 3.11 -7.18 -11.84
CA ASP A 184 3.51 -6.40 -13.02
C ASP A 184 2.97 -4.95 -12.94
N TYR A 185 1.77 -4.76 -12.39
CA TYR A 185 1.21 -3.42 -12.19
C TYR A 185 2.01 -2.61 -11.17
N VAL A 186 2.43 -3.20 -10.06
CA VAL A 186 3.33 -2.55 -9.08
C VAL A 186 4.68 -2.22 -9.74
N GLU A 187 5.28 -3.17 -10.45
CA GLU A 187 6.56 -2.98 -11.14
C GLU A 187 6.50 -1.82 -12.15
N ILE A 188 5.47 -1.78 -12.99
CA ILE A 188 5.29 -0.73 -14.02
C ILE A 188 5.13 0.65 -13.37
N ASN A 189 4.48 0.75 -12.22
CA ASN A 189 4.27 2.03 -11.56
C ASN A 189 5.47 2.52 -10.75
N HIS A 190 6.32 1.63 -10.23
CA HIS A 190 7.32 2.01 -9.22
C HIS A 190 8.77 1.64 -9.56
N ARG A 191 9.01 0.57 -10.33
CA ARG A 191 10.38 0.13 -10.61
C ARG A 191 11.04 0.99 -11.69
N ALA A 192 12.03 1.78 -11.29
CA ALA A 192 12.87 2.51 -12.24
C ALA A 192 13.81 1.56 -13.00
N GLY A 193 13.92 1.72 -14.31
CA GLY A 193 14.81 0.97 -15.16
C GLY A 193 15.64 1.88 -16.06
N VAL A 194 16.63 1.31 -16.76
CA VAL A 194 17.54 2.07 -17.64
C VAL A 194 16.77 2.76 -18.79
N PHE A 195 15.74 2.10 -19.30
CA PHE A 195 14.97 2.58 -20.47
C PHE A 195 13.52 2.96 -20.12
N PHE A 196 13.15 2.87 -18.87
CA PHE A 196 11.78 3.11 -18.43
C PHE A 196 11.77 3.93 -17.14
N LYS A 197 11.04 5.05 -17.15
CA LYS A 197 10.77 5.84 -15.96
C LYS A 197 9.32 5.62 -15.57
N PRO A 198 9.06 4.97 -14.43
CA PRO A 198 7.69 4.75 -13.97
C PRO A 198 7.00 6.08 -13.61
N PRO A 199 5.66 6.11 -13.61
CA PRO A 199 4.89 7.28 -13.17
C PRO A 199 5.29 7.76 -11.77
N VAL A 200 5.54 6.84 -10.84
CA VAL A 200 5.87 7.11 -9.44
C VAL A 200 7.09 6.26 -9.05
N PRO A 201 8.32 6.72 -9.34
CA PRO A 201 9.51 5.93 -9.11
C PRO A 201 9.81 5.72 -7.63
N ALA A 202 10.11 4.48 -7.25
CA ALA A 202 10.65 4.12 -5.95
C ALA A 202 12.15 4.48 -5.85
N THR A 203 12.64 4.70 -4.63
CA THR A 203 14.07 4.87 -4.32
C THR A 203 14.77 3.51 -4.28
N SER A 204 14.12 2.52 -3.67
CA SER A 204 14.56 1.12 -3.58
C SER A 204 13.41 0.21 -4.00
N TYR A 205 13.71 -0.87 -4.70
CA TYR A 205 12.72 -1.80 -5.22
C TYR A 205 13.27 -3.23 -5.16
N ASP A 206 12.53 -4.12 -4.51
CA ASP A 206 12.83 -5.55 -4.47
C ASP A 206 12.16 -6.28 -5.63
N VAL A 207 12.94 -6.83 -6.53
CA VAL A 207 12.43 -7.51 -7.74
C VAL A 207 11.82 -8.89 -7.44
N ASP A 208 12.11 -9.46 -6.28
CA ASP A 208 11.63 -10.78 -5.90
C ASP A 208 10.26 -10.71 -5.21
N THR A 209 9.99 -9.60 -4.50
CA THR A 209 8.74 -9.43 -3.73
C THR A 209 7.87 -8.26 -4.20
N ASP A 210 8.41 -7.38 -5.05
CA ASP A 210 7.84 -6.10 -5.47
C ASP A 210 7.63 -5.09 -4.33
N CYS A 211 8.16 -5.37 -3.13
CA CYS A 211 8.23 -4.38 -2.05
C CYS A 211 9.15 -3.23 -2.47
N TYR A 212 8.84 -2.04 -1.99
CA TYR A 212 9.61 -0.87 -2.38
C TYR A 212 9.58 0.22 -1.31
N SER A 213 10.54 1.14 -1.39
CA SER A 213 10.62 2.31 -0.52
C SER A 213 10.87 3.59 -1.30
N TRP A 214 10.50 4.72 -0.69
CA TRP A 214 10.77 6.06 -1.23
C TRP A 214 10.92 7.07 -0.10
N ASP A 215 11.39 8.26 -0.42
CA ASP A 215 11.57 9.33 0.55
C ASP A 215 10.75 10.57 0.19
N TRP A 216 10.17 11.21 1.21
CA TRP A 216 9.67 12.58 1.14
C TRP A 216 10.49 13.46 2.08
N GLY A 217 11.54 14.11 1.54
CA GLY A 217 12.52 14.82 2.36
C GLY A 217 13.26 13.86 3.29
N GLY A 218 13.24 14.13 4.59
CA GLY A 218 13.83 13.27 5.60
C GLY A 218 12.93 12.13 6.10
N LEU A 219 11.74 11.95 5.55
CA LEU A 219 10.82 10.86 5.90
C LEU A 219 11.04 9.68 4.95
N HIS A 220 11.31 8.50 5.50
CA HIS A 220 11.44 7.25 4.75
C HIS A 220 10.13 6.44 4.82
N LEU A 221 9.66 5.95 3.68
CA LEU A 221 8.37 5.28 3.53
C LEU A 221 8.58 3.92 2.85
N VAL A 222 7.96 2.88 3.39
CA VAL A 222 8.17 1.49 2.95
C VAL A 222 6.83 0.80 2.70
N GLN A 223 6.65 0.27 1.49
CA GLN A 223 5.48 -0.54 1.11
C GLN A 223 5.86 -2.03 1.16
N THR A 224 5.16 -2.81 1.96
CA THR A 224 5.43 -4.24 2.18
C THR A 224 4.28 -5.15 1.78
N HIS A 225 3.33 -4.63 1.01
CA HIS A 225 2.18 -5.39 0.48
C HIS A 225 1.33 -6.02 1.59
N ARG A 226 1.08 -7.33 1.53
CA ARG A 226 0.30 -8.02 2.57
C ARG A 226 0.90 -7.82 3.95
N PHE A 227 2.15 -8.15 4.12
CA PHE A 227 3.00 -7.87 5.28
C PHE A 227 4.47 -8.17 4.97
N ALA A 228 5.38 -7.52 5.67
CA ALA A 228 6.80 -7.82 5.52
C ALA A 228 7.11 -9.25 5.97
N GLY A 229 7.80 -9.99 5.12
CA GLY A 229 8.16 -11.39 5.36
C GLY A 229 7.16 -12.40 4.83
N ASP A 230 6.10 -11.96 4.15
CA ASP A 230 5.16 -12.88 3.50
C ASP A 230 5.87 -13.84 2.56
N ALA A 231 5.82 -15.12 2.87
CA ALA A 231 6.34 -16.22 2.06
C ALA A 231 5.22 -17.16 1.58
N GLY A 232 3.96 -16.71 1.67
CA GLY A 232 2.81 -17.47 1.18
C GLY A 232 2.83 -17.64 -0.33
N HIS A 233 2.20 -18.69 -0.82
CA HIS A 233 1.99 -18.95 -2.26
C HIS A 233 3.27 -18.98 -3.11
N GLY A 234 4.38 -19.43 -2.52
CA GLY A 234 5.67 -19.51 -3.22
C GLY A 234 6.39 -18.16 -3.35
N ALA A 235 5.93 -17.14 -2.63
CA ALA A 235 6.65 -15.88 -2.52
C ALA A 235 7.96 -16.05 -1.74
N VAL A 236 8.89 -15.15 -1.99
CA VAL A 236 10.12 -15.02 -1.20
C VAL A 236 9.87 -14.02 -0.08
N SER A 237 10.44 -14.24 1.10
CA SER A 237 10.33 -13.30 2.20
C SER A 237 11.01 -11.96 1.88
N SER A 238 10.30 -10.85 2.09
CA SER A 238 10.83 -9.50 1.92
C SER A 238 11.65 -9.00 3.12
N LEU A 239 11.75 -9.76 4.21
CA LEU A 239 12.50 -9.33 5.41
C LEU A 239 13.97 -9.03 5.14
N PRO A 240 14.74 -9.86 4.40
CA PRO A 240 16.13 -9.53 4.11
C PRO A 240 16.30 -8.21 3.33
N TRP A 241 15.39 -7.94 2.40
CA TRP A 241 15.38 -6.68 1.68
C TRP A 241 15.03 -5.51 2.62
N LEU A 242 14.00 -5.66 3.47
CA LEU A 242 13.60 -4.63 4.43
C LEU A 242 14.75 -4.27 5.40
N GLU A 243 15.45 -5.27 5.92
CA GLU A 243 16.62 -5.04 6.79
C GLU A 243 17.72 -4.27 6.06
N GLN A 244 18.01 -4.62 4.82
CA GLN A 244 19.00 -3.91 3.99
C GLN A 244 18.53 -2.49 3.64
N ASP A 245 17.28 -2.31 3.32
CA ASP A 245 16.67 -1.03 2.97
C ASP A 245 16.76 -0.06 4.15
N LEU A 246 16.29 -0.47 5.33
CA LEU A 246 16.37 0.32 6.56
C LEU A 246 17.82 0.64 6.95
N ALA A 247 18.74 -0.32 6.81
CA ALA A 247 20.16 -0.09 7.08
C ALA A 247 20.78 0.93 6.10
N THR A 248 20.29 0.99 4.88
CA THR A 248 20.78 1.89 3.84
C THR A 248 20.18 3.30 3.96
N TYR A 249 18.90 3.41 4.22
CA TYR A 249 18.17 4.67 4.09
C TYR A 249 17.70 5.27 5.42
N ALA A 250 17.65 4.49 6.51
CA ALA A 250 17.15 4.94 7.81
C ALA A 250 18.13 4.76 8.98
N ALA A 251 19.40 4.45 8.71
CA ALA A 251 20.44 4.29 9.73
C ALA A 251 20.72 5.59 10.52
N ASP A 252 20.41 6.74 9.95
CA ASP A 252 20.52 8.07 10.58
C ASP A 252 19.39 8.39 11.57
N ARG A 253 18.48 7.41 11.81
CA ARG A 253 17.32 7.53 12.70
C ARG A 253 16.23 8.48 12.21
N ARG A 254 16.21 8.79 10.91
CA ARG A 254 15.06 9.50 10.32
C ARG A 254 13.75 8.77 10.60
N PRO A 255 12.62 9.49 10.61
CA PRO A 255 11.32 8.82 10.77
C PRO A 255 11.04 7.85 9.61
N VAL A 256 10.49 6.69 9.97
CA VAL A 256 10.09 5.65 9.03
C VAL A 256 8.60 5.39 9.19
N ILE A 257 7.88 5.26 8.08
CA ILE A 257 6.50 4.77 8.03
C ILE A 257 6.45 3.51 7.19
N LEU A 258 5.77 2.48 7.71
CA LEU A 258 5.47 1.27 6.96
C LEU A 258 4.00 1.27 6.51
N TYR A 259 3.79 0.73 5.32
CA TYR A 259 2.48 0.43 4.77
C TYR A 259 2.39 -1.07 4.50
N GLN A 260 1.35 -1.69 5.02
CA GLN A 260 1.07 -3.11 4.80
C GLN A 260 -0.44 -3.34 4.83
N HIS A 261 -0.89 -4.50 4.39
CA HIS A 261 -2.33 -4.78 4.37
C HIS A 261 -2.83 -5.32 5.69
N TYR A 262 -2.11 -6.26 6.31
CA TYR A 262 -2.49 -6.83 7.59
C TYR A 262 -2.02 -6.00 8.79
N GLY A 263 -2.87 -5.92 9.82
CA GLY A 263 -2.57 -5.28 11.10
C GLY A 263 -2.48 -6.29 12.25
N TRP A 264 -2.45 -5.77 13.47
CA TRP A 264 -2.51 -6.56 14.71
C TRP A 264 -3.94 -6.71 15.24
N ASP A 265 -4.95 -6.43 14.43
CA ASP A 265 -6.34 -6.69 14.77
C ASP A 265 -6.67 -8.19 14.66
N VAL A 266 -7.75 -8.59 15.34
CA VAL A 266 -8.17 -10.01 15.37
C VAL A 266 -8.48 -10.56 13.99
N PHE A 267 -8.98 -9.75 13.08
CA PHE A 267 -9.30 -10.16 11.72
C PHE A 267 -8.05 -10.55 10.91
N SER A 268 -6.92 -9.90 11.19
CA SER A 268 -5.63 -10.19 10.56
C SER A 268 -4.87 -11.35 11.22
N THR A 269 -5.14 -11.64 12.50
CA THR A 269 -4.28 -12.50 13.33
C THR A 269 -4.94 -13.79 13.81
N GLU A 270 -6.26 -13.92 13.75
CA GLU A 270 -7.00 -15.05 14.31
C GLU A 270 -7.81 -15.80 13.25
N ARG A 271 -8.18 -17.04 13.54
CA ARG A 271 -9.03 -17.85 12.68
C ARG A 271 -10.51 -17.58 12.96
N TRP A 272 -11.31 -17.63 11.92
CA TRP A 272 -12.74 -17.63 12.08
C TRP A 272 -13.22 -18.97 12.69
N ASN A 273 -13.95 -18.88 13.79
CA ASN A 273 -14.62 -20.01 14.41
C ASN A 273 -16.12 -19.99 14.10
N ALA A 274 -16.55 -20.84 13.17
CA ALA A 274 -17.92 -20.86 12.70
C ALA A 274 -18.93 -21.25 13.79
N ALA A 275 -18.54 -22.10 14.74
CA ALA A 275 -19.41 -22.55 15.85
C ALA A 275 -19.67 -21.43 16.86
N LYS A 276 -18.65 -20.65 17.18
CA LYS A 276 -18.73 -19.52 18.12
C LYS A 276 -19.14 -18.21 17.42
N ARG A 277 -19.08 -18.15 16.09
CA ARG A 277 -19.26 -16.93 15.27
C ARG A 277 -18.33 -15.79 15.72
N THR A 278 -17.08 -16.11 15.97
CA THR A 278 -16.04 -15.18 16.39
C THR A 278 -14.70 -15.59 15.79
N PHE A 279 -13.69 -14.74 15.94
CA PHE A 279 -12.30 -15.08 15.63
C PHE A 279 -11.59 -15.59 16.88
N ASP A 280 -10.90 -16.72 16.78
CA ASP A 280 -10.06 -17.28 17.83
C ASP A 280 -9.02 -18.25 17.27
N ASP A 281 -8.02 -18.62 18.10
CA ASP A 281 -6.95 -19.52 17.70
C ASP A 281 -7.42 -20.96 17.42
N ASP A 282 -8.55 -21.36 18.01
CA ASP A 282 -9.15 -22.69 17.86
C ASP A 282 -10.14 -22.75 16.66
N GLY A 283 -10.17 -21.71 15.83
CA GLY A 283 -11.10 -21.60 14.72
C GLY A 283 -10.98 -22.73 13.70
N THR A 284 -12.12 -23.08 13.08
CA THR A 284 -12.21 -24.10 12.03
C THR A 284 -12.02 -23.50 10.62
N GLY A 285 -11.93 -22.18 10.54
CA GLY A 285 -11.68 -21.43 9.30
C GLY A 285 -10.23 -21.53 8.83
N PRO A 286 -9.86 -20.72 7.83
CA PRO A 286 -8.48 -20.68 7.37
C PRO A 286 -7.51 -20.35 8.50
N PRO A 287 -6.24 -20.78 8.40
CA PRO A 287 -5.21 -20.45 9.38
C PRO A 287 -5.05 -18.91 9.47
N HIS A 288 -4.38 -18.47 10.52
CA HIS A 288 -3.98 -17.08 10.64
C HIS A 288 -3.41 -16.58 9.32
N TRP A 289 -3.84 -15.41 8.91
CA TRP A 289 -3.30 -14.76 7.75
C TRP A 289 -1.86 -14.32 8.00
N TRP A 290 -1.60 -13.84 9.20
CA TRP A 290 -0.30 -13.34 9.64
C TRP A 290 0.07 -13.94 11.01
N SER A 291 1.02 -14.86 11.03
CA SER A 291 1.37 -15.61 12.23
C SER A 291 2.10 -14.75 13.27
N GLU A 292 2.09 -15.20 14.54
CA GLU A 292 2.88 -14.55 15.59
C GLU A 292 4.38 -14.56 15.26
N ALA A 293 4.89 -15.64 14.67
CA ALA A 293 6.30 -15.73 14.26
C ALA A 293 6.66 -14.67 13.22
N ASP A 294 5.80 -14.43 12.23
CA ASP A 294 6.01 -13.41 11.22
C ASP A 294 5.97 -11.99 11.83
N ARG A 295 5.03 -11.75 12.77
CA ARG A 295 4.95 -10.48 13.50
C ARG A 295 6.22 -10.21 14.32
N GLN A 296 6.72 -11.22 15.02
CA GLN A 296 7.96 -11.10 15.78
C GLN A 296 9.18 -10.90 14.88
N ALA A 297 9.22 -11.54 13.70
CA ALA A 297 10.28 -11.32 12.73
C ALA A 297 10.27 -9.87 12.19
N LEU A 298 9.10 -9.32 11.88
CA LEU A 298 8.99 -7.91 11.51
C LEU A 298 9.47 -6.99 12.66
N LEU A 299 8.99 -7.21 13.89
CA LEU A 299 9.41 -6.40 15.04
C LEU A 299 10.93 -6.45 15.26
N ALA A 300 11.55 -7.61 15.02
CA ALA A 300 13.01 -7.77 15.08
C ALA A 300 13.71 -6.93 14.00
N ALA A 301 13.21 -6.96 12.76
CA ALA A 301 13.76 -6.16 11.64
C ALA A 301 13.63 -4.64 11.89
N LEU A 302 12.56 -4.20 12.55
CA LEU A 302 12.32 -2.78 12.87
C LEU A 302 13.11 -2.27 14.08
N LYS A 303 13.72 -3.17 14.85
CA LYS A 303 14.37 -2.81 16.12
C LYS A 303 15.55 -1.86 15.89
N GLY A 304 15.51 -0.71 16.57
CA GLY A 304 16.58 0.30 16.52
C GLY A 304 16.33 1.41 15.50
N TYR A 305 15.36 1.24 14.61
CA TYR A 305 14.91 2.28 13.69
C TYR A 305 13.80 3.13 14.30
N ASN A 306 13.65 4.36 13.81
CA ASN A 306 12.63 5.30 14.30
C ASN A 306 11.31 5.13 13.54
N VAL A 307 10.63 4.00 13.74
CA VAL A 307 9.33 3.73 13.12
C VAL A 307 8.26 4.56 13.81
N VAL A 308 7.73 5.55 13.10
CA VAL A 308 6.76 6.50 13.64
C VAL A 308 5.32 6.10 13.39
N GLY A 309 5.05 5.13 12.53
CA GLY A 309 3.71 4.61 12.30
C GLY A 309 3.66 3.46 11.32
N ILE A 310 2.62 2.66 11.44
CA ILE A 310 2.25 1.63 10.47
C ILE A 310 0.81 1.89 10.02
N PHE A 311 0.58 1.97 8.71
CA PHE A 311 -0.75 2.09 8.13
C PHE A 311 -1.15 0.74 7.54
N HIS A 312 -2.40 0.31 7.78
CA HIS A 312 -2.88 -0.97 7.30
C HIS A 312 -4.39 -0.95 6.98
N GLY A 313 -4.89 -2.02 6.37
CA GLY A 313 -6.28 -2.23 5.97
C GLY A 313 -6.86 -3.54 6.49
N HIS A 314 -7.45 -4.33 5.60
CA HIS A 314 -7.97 -5.69 5.73
C HIS A 314 -9.28 -5.82 6.52
N GLN A 315 -9.44 -5.19 7.67
CA GLN A 315 -10.71 -5.16 8.39
C GLN A 315 -11.49 -3.90 7.95
N HIS A 316 -12.59 -4.08 7.22
CA HIS A 316 -13.23 -3.02 6.44
C HIS A 316 -13.99 -1.98 7.27
N GLU A 317 -14.68 -2.43 8.32
CA GLU A 317 -15.78 -1.66 8.89
C GLU A 317 -15.36 -0.62 9.95
N THR A 318 -14.37 -0.96 10.78
CA THR A 318 -14.07 -0.17 11.98
C THR A 318 -12.78 0.63 11.80
N PRO A 319 -12.84 1.97 11.73
CA PRO A 319 -11.62 2.77 11.75
C PRO A 319 -10.95 2.65 13.12
N MET A 320 -9.63 2.45 13.16
CA MET A 320 -8.88 2.25 14.39
C MET A 320 -7.59 3.05 14.40
N ILE A 321 -7.30 3.66 15.55
CA ILE A 321 -5.97 4.15 15.92
C ILE A 321 -5.61 3.44 17.21
N TYR A 322 -4.55 2.64 17.19
CA TYR A 322 -4.19 1.82 18.34
C TYR A 322 -2.67 1.65 18.45
N ARG A 323 -2.23 1.13 19.57
CA ARG A 323 -0.81 0.88 19.83
C ARG A 323 -0.55 -0.57 20.14
N ARG A 324 0.47 -1.15 19.50
CA ARG A 324 0.90 -2.51 19.73
C ARG A 324 2.42 -2.60 19.69
N ASP A 325 3.03 -3.28 20.66
CA ASP A 325 4.48 -3.50 20.76
C ASP A 325 5.34 -2.22 20.61
N GLY A 326 4.82 -1.11 21.11
CA GLY A 326 5.47 0.21 21.02
C GLY A 326 5.21 0.98 19.72
N LEU A 327 4.57 0.37 18.72
CA LEU A 327 4.24 0.98 17.43
C LEU A 327 2.82 1.56 17.46
N ASP A 328 2.64 2.71 16.80
CA ASP A 328 1.33 3.31 16.56
C ASP A 328 0.81 2.83 15.20
N LEU A 329 -0.44 2.36 15.19
CA LEU A 329 -1.07 1.77 14.02
C LEU A 329 -2.32 2.54 13.64
N PHE A 330 -2.51 2.73 12.33
CA PHE A 330 -3.56 3.52 11.74
C PHE A 330 -4.30 2.72 10.68
N LYS A 331 -5.58 2.47 10.90
CA LYS A 331 -6.45 1.73 10.00
C LYS A 331 -7.71 2.55 9.73
N PRO A 332 -7.87 3.13 8.52
CA PRO A 332 -9.13 3.71 8.12
C PRO A 332 -10.19 2.62 7.91
N LYS A 333 -11.42 3.03 7.71
CA LYS A 333 -12.46 2.22 7.10
C LYS A 333 -12.09 1.90 5.65
N ALA A 334 -12.62 0.83 5.08
CA ALA A 334 -12.35 0.46 3.68
C ALA A 334 -12.66 1.61 2.71
N ALA A 335 -11.84 1.75 1.67
CA ALA A 335 -11.99 2.84 0.69
C ALA A 335 -13.30 2.75 -0.09
N TYR A 336 -13.78 1.53 -0.41
CA TYR A 336 -15.10 1.39 -1.06
C TYR A 336 -16.25 1.87 -0.17
N MET A 337 -16.05 1.91 1.15
CA MET A 337 -16.99 2.50 2.11
C MET A 337 -16.74 4.00 2.35
N GLY A 338 -15.79 4.59 1.64
CA GLY A 338 -15.42 6.01 1.74
C GLY A 338 -14.27 6.30 2.69
N GLY A 339 -13.69 5.30 3.36
CA GLY A 339 -12.66 5.49 4.39
C GLY A 339 -11.31 5.94 3.83
N PHE A 340 -10.62 6.79 4.59
CA PHE A 340 -9.24 7.21 4.33
C PHE A 340 -8.54 7.63 5.63
N ALA A 341 -7.21 7.65 5.60
CA ALA A 341 -6.40 8.34 6.58
C ALA A 341 -5.68 9.51 5.90
N LEU A 342 -5.56 10.62 6.62
CA LEU A 342 -4.76 11.77 6.24
C LEU A 342 -3.69 11.96 7.32
N ALA A 343 -2.43 12.04 6.92
CA ALA A 343 -1.31 12.22 7.84
C ALA A 343 -0.45 13.42 7.43
N ARG A 344 0.08 14.12 8.42
CA ARG A 344 1.17 15.08 8.27
C ARG A 344 2.31 14.72 9.22
N VAL A 345 3.50 14.57 8.66
CA VAL A 345 4.74 14.34 9.41
C VAL A 345 5.62 15.56 9.20
N THR A 346 6.04 16.15 10.29
CA THR A 346 7.03 17.24 10.31
C THR A 346 8.29 16.80 11.05
N SER A 347 9.31 17.62 11.08
CA SER A 347 10.54 17.30 11.82
C SER A 347 10.31 17.14 13.33
N ASP A 348 9.18 17.56 13.89
CA ASP A 348 8.91 17.53 15.34
C ASP A 348 7.58 16.88 15.74
N SER A 349 6.75 16.50 14.77
CA SER A 349 5.42 15.96 15.04
C SER A 349 4.87 15.06 13.94
N MET A 350 3.90 14.22 14.33
CA MET A 350 3.04 13.47 13.43
C MET A 350 1.60 13.66 13.86
N ASP A 351 0.78 14.16 12.95
CA ASP A 351 -0.67 14.27 13.07
C ASP A 351 -1.33 13.28 12.10
N VAL A 352 -2.33 12.55 12.56
CA VAL A 352 -3.13 11.64 11.74
C VAL A 352 -4.61 11.84 12.05
N VAL A 353 -5.44 11.90 11.01
CA VAL A 353 -6.89 11.82 11.13
C VAL A 353 -7.42 10.70 10.26
N LEU A 354 -8.42 9.98 10.76
CA LEU A 354 -9.22 9.07 9.96
C LEU A 354 -10.48 9.80 9.54
N GLY A 355 -10.91 9.58 8.31
CA GLY A 355 -12.08 10.23 7.75
C GLY A 355 -12.84 9.34 6.78
N GLU A 356 -14.02 9.80 6.41
CA GLU A 356 -14.92 9.13 5.48
C GLU A 356 -15.48 10.14 4.46
N ALA A 357 -15.60 9.73 3.22
CA ALA A 357 -16.37 10.43 2.20
C ALA A 357 -17.87 10.31 2.53
N THR A 358 -18.56 11.42 2.72
CA THR A 358 -19.97 11.45 3.16
C THR A 358 -20.95 11.88 2.08
N GLY A 359 -20.45 12.41 0.96
CA GLY A 359 -21.25 12.87 -0.18
C GLY A 359 -20.51 12.71 -1.49
N ASP A 360 -21.21 13.01 -2.59
CA ASP A 360 -20.71 12.80 -3.95
C ASP A 360 -19.83 13.96 -4.48
N ASN A 361 -19.80 15.09 -3.76
CA ASN A 361 -19.10 16.30 -4.19
C ASN A 361 -17.83 16.59 -3.35
N GLY A 362 -17.20 15.56 -2.79
CA GLY A 362 -15.99 15.69 -1.98
C GLY A 362 -16.24 16.13 -0.53
N GLU A 363 -17.44 15.88 -0.01
CA GLU A 363 -17.74 16.04 1.41
C GLU A 363 -17.05 14.94 2.22
N VAL A 364 -16.49 15.33 3.37
CA VAL A 364 -15.79 14.41 4.28
C VAL A 364 -16.23 14.65 5.72
N ALA A 365 -16.24 13.60 6.51
CA ALA A 365 -16.31 13.64 7.96
C ALA A 365 -15.05 13.03 8.55
N PHE A 366 -14.45 13.69 9.54
CA PHE A 366 -13.35 13.11 10.31
C PHE A 366 -13.91 12.37 11.53
N THR A 367 -13.36 11.20 11.82
CA THR A 367 -13.87 10.29 12.87
C THR A 367 -12.92 10.12 14.05
N ASN A 368 -11.62 10.10 13.79
CA ASN A 368 -10.57 9.87 14.78
C ASN A 368 -9.41 10.83 14.53
N ALA A 369 -8.72 11.22 15.59
CA ALA A 369 -7.51 12.04 15.51
C ALA A 369 -6.42 11.49 16.42
N PHE A 370 -5.17 11.69 16.00
CA PHE A 370 -3.97 11.32 16.74
C PHE A 370 -2.88 12.35 16.49
N SER A 371 -2.18 12.73 17.55
CA SER A 371 -1.01 13.60 17.46
C SER A 371 0.09 13.14 18.40
N LYS A 372 1.32 13.14 17.92
CA LYS A 372 2.50 12.92 18.78
C LYS A 372 3.66 13.82 18.41
N ARG A 373 4.52 14.08 19.38
CA ARG A 373 5.84 14.66 19.14
C ARG A 373 6.79 13.61 18.61
N LEU A 374 7.65 14.03 17.69
CA LEU A 374 8.75 13.23 17.18
C LEU A 374 10.07 13.82 17.73
N SER A 375 11.06 12.93 17.88
CA SER A 375 12.43 13.31 18.25
C SER A 375 13.40 12.42 17.48
N PHE A 376 14.34 12.99 16.78
CA PHE A 376 15.40 12.30 16.04
C PHE A 376 16.76 12.93 16.24
#